data_39709e64357e79ac62562ffbe4ea7d3e
#
_entry.id   39709e64357e79ac62562ffbe4ea7d3e
#
_cell.length_a   1.000
_cell.length_b   1.000
_cell.length_c   1.000
_cell.angle_alpha   90.00
_cell.angle_beta   90.00
_cell.angle_gamma   90.00
#
_symmetry.space_group_name_H-M   'P 1'
#
loop_
_entity.id
_entity.type
_entity.pdbx_description
1 polymer ?
#
loop_
_entity_poly.entity_id
_entity_poly.type
_entity_poly.pdbx_seq_one_letter_code
_entity_poly.pdbx_strand_id
1 'polypeptide(L)'
;MSRRSNLLIALSLIPALIIGALIVLRICGLVRPFSVPTGAMTPAVSGGDHAFMEGITFLFRQPRRGDIVVFKTDGLNEALVPPGQFWLKRVAGEPGDHVRISGGKLFINEKRAPLSNAAGEIAYDLPPHVESFSLQTDVIVPDGCYFVLGDNSTNSLDSRFWGSVPRGNIIGRVSFCYWPPQRVGGVK
;
A
#
# COMPACT_ATOMS: atom_id res chain seq x y z
N MET A 1 31.54 -40.83 -3.97
CA MET A 1 30.18 -40.39 -3.63
C MET A 1 29.33 -40.45 -4.90
N SER A 2 28.20 -41.14 -4.88
CA SER A 2 27.41 -41.34 -6.09
C SER A 2 26.62 -40.03 -6.46
N ARG A 3 26.31 -39.86 -7.74
CA ARG A 3 25.47 -38.71 -8.23
C ARG A 3 24.15 -38.57 -7.43
N ARG A 4 23.61 -39.69 -6.95
CA ARG A 4 22.39 -39.72 -6.12
C ARG A 4 22.62 -39.12 -4.73
N SER A 5 23.74 -39.38 -4.07
CA SER A 5 24.02 -38.80 -2.73
C SER A 5 24.25 -37.29 -2.81
N ASN A 6 24.91 -36.80 -3.86
CA ASN A 6 25.10 -35.35 -4.08
C ASN A 6 23.75 -34.63 -4.34
N LEU A 7 22.83 -35.27 -5.09
CA LEU A 7 21.50 -34.74 -5.34
C LEU A 7 20.67 -34.66 -4.07
N LEU A 8 20.72 -35.69 -3.22
CA LEU A 8 19.97 -35.70 -1.94
C LEU A 8 20.52 -34.64 -0.97
N ILE A 9 21.83 -34.44 -0.91
CA ILE A 9 22.46 -33.38 -0.10
C ILE A 9 22.04 -32.00 -0.63
N ALA A 10 22.09 -31.78 -1.95
CA ALA A 10 21.66 -30.53 -2.54
C ALA A 10 20.17 -30.22 -2.24
N LEU A 11 19.29 -31.21 -2.37
CA LEU A 11 17.88 -31.06 -2.08
C LEU A 11 17.60 -30.76 -0.59
N SER A 12 18.42 -31.28 0.34
CA SER A 12 18.27 -30.98 1.78
C SER A 12 18.80 -29.60 2.16
N LEU A 13 19.73 -29.01 1.39
CA LEU A 13 20.26 -27.68 1.65
C LEU A 13 19.31 -26.54 1.17
N ILE A 14 18.50 -26.80 0.14
CA ILE A 14 17.59 -25.79 -0.42
C ILE A 14 16.61 -25.22 0.65
N PRO A 15 15.91 -26.03 1.43
CA PRO A 15 15.01 -25.51 2.48
C PRO A 15 15.77 -24.66 3.52
N ALA A 16 16.99 -25.10 3.92
CA ALA A 16 17.79 -24.36 4.89
C ALA A 16 18.21 -22.98 4.34
N LEU A 17 18.60 -22.90 3.07
CA LEU A 17 18.94 -21.64 2.41
C LEU A 17 17.73 -20.73 2.27
N ILE A 18 16.56 -21.27 1.92
CA ILE A 18 15.31 -20.50 1.85
C ILE A 18 14.94 -19.94 3.23
N ILE A 19 14.99 -20.77 4.27
CA ILE A 19 14.70 -20.34 5.64
C ILE A 19 15.71 -19.26 6.08
N GLY A 20 17.00 -19.46 5.81
CA GLY A 20 18.02 -18.46 6.09
C GLY A 20 17.78 -17.13 5.39
N ALA A 21 17.42 -17.16 4.11
CA ALA A 21 17.06 -15.96 3.35
C ALA A 21 15.83 -15.25 3.92
N LEU A 22 14.79 -16.00 4.28
CA LEU A 22 13.58 -15.43 4.90
C LEU A 22 13.88 -14.79 6.26
N ILE A 23 14.74 -15.40 7.06
CA ILE A 23 15.20 -14.84 8.34
C ILE A 23 15.96 -13.52 8.10
N VAL A 24 16.86 -13.49 7.15
CA VAL A 24 17.62 -12.27 6.80
C VAL A 24 16.66 -11.16 6.34
N LEU A 25 15.74 -11.46 5.43
CA LEU A 25 14.74 -10.49 4.94
C LEU A 25 13.87 -9.95 6.09
N ARG A 26 13.54 -10.82 7.05
CA ARG A 26 12.77 -10.44 8.25
C ARG A 26 13.59 -9.53 9.18
N ILE A 27 14.86 -9.87 9.42
CA ILE A 27 15.78 -9.07 10.26
C ILE A 27 16.05 -7.71 9.63
N CYS A 28 16.28 -7.65 8.31
CA CYS A 28 16.44 -6.40 7.57
C CYS A 28 15.15 -5.59 7.45
N GLY A 29 14.02 -6.13 7.92
CA GLY A 29 12.73 -5.47 7.86
C GLY A 29 12.11 -5.36 6.47
N LEU A 30 12.67 -6.09 5.50
CA LEU A 30 12.20 -6.08 4.11
C LEU A 30 10.96 -6.94 3.88
N VAL A 31 10.67 -7.88 4.78
CA VAL A 31 9.40 -8.65 4.78
C VAL A 31 8.87 -8.70 6.21
N ARG A 32 7.64 -8.24 6.42
CA ARG A 32 7.01 -8.21 7.74
C ARG A 32 5.54 -8.63 7.66
N PRO A 33 5.04 -9.41 8.63
CA PRO A 33 3.60 -9.55 8.80
C PRO A 33 3.00 -8.20 9.20
N PHE A 34 1.87 -7.86 8.62
CA PHE A 34 1.12 -6.63 8.86
C PHE A 34 -0.33 -6.99 9.15
N SER A 35 -0.84 -6.57 10.30
CA SER A 35 -2.24 -6.72 10.65
C SER A 35 -2.99 -5.44 10.30
N VAL A 36 -4.10 -5.56 9.61
CA VAL A 36 -4.91 -4.44 9.13
C VAL A 36 -6.01 -4.13 10.15
N PRO A 37 -5.93 -2.99 10.87
CA PRO A 37 -6.87 -2.71 11.95
C PRO A 37 -8.20 -2.13 11.47
N THR A 38 -8.26 -1.56 10.26
CA THR A 38 -9.41 -0.77 9.79
C THR A 38 -9.92 -1.22 8.43
N GLY A 39 -11.17 -0.85 8.11
CA GLY A 39 -11.78 -1.13 6.81
C GLY A 39 -11.51 -0.09 5.72
N ALA A 40 -10.55 0.83 5.90
CA ALA A 40 -10.30 1.91 4.95
C ALA A 40 -9.85 1.45 3.55
N MET A 41 -9.37 0.22 3.44
CA MET A 41 -8.93 -0.41 2.18
C MET A 41 -9.87 -1.52 1.69
N THR A 42 -11.04 -1.69 2.32
CA THR A 42 -12.04 -2.67 1.88
C THR A 42 -12.55 -2.32 0.47
N PRO A 43 -12.68 -3.27 -0.45
CA PRO A 43 -12.55 -4.73 -0.26
C PRO A 43 -11.15 -5.29 -0.53
N ALA A 44 -10.19 -4.50 -1.04
CA ALA A 44 -8.86 -5.01 -1.38
C ALA A 44 -8.15 -5.62 -0.16
N VAL A 45 -8.15 -4.89 0.95
CA VAL A 45 -7.67 -5.35 2.26
C VAL A 45 -8.67 -4.88 3.31
N SER A 46 -9.19 -5.78 4.12
CA SER A 46 -10.23 -5.51 5.10
C SER A 46 -9.69 -5.49 6.53
N GLY A 47 -10.43 -4.85 7.44
CA GLY A 47 -10.11 -4.95 8.87
C GLY A 47 -10.10 -6.40 9.34
N GLY A 48 -9.06 -6.77 10.09
CA GLY A 48 -8.82 -8.15 10.52
C GLY A 48 -8.00 -9.00 9.55
N ASP A 49 -7.71 -8.52 8.35
CA ASP A 49 -6.79 -9.21 7.45
C ASP A 49 -5.35 -9.16 7.99
N HIS A 50 -4.61 -10.24 7.74
CA HIS A 50 -3.18 -10.29 7.94
C HIS A 50 -2.50 -10.45 6.59
N ALA A 51 -1.61 -9.55 6.26
CA ALA A 51 -0.91 -9.50 4.99
C ALA A 51 0.60 -9.43 5.18
N PHE A 52 1.36 -9.76 4.15
CA PHE A 52 2.77 -9.48 4.13
C PHE A 52 3.04 -8.11 3.51
N MET A 53 3.68 -7.25 4.30
CA MET A 53 4.35 -6.07 3.79
C MET A 53 5.75 -6.48 3.30
N GLU A 54 6.10 -6.08 2.08
CA GLU A 54 7.43 -6.25 1.54
C GLU A 54 8.00 -4.92 1.03
N GLY A 55 9.27 -4.67 1.36
CA GLY A 55 10.03 -3.50 0.90
C GLY A 55 10.99 -3.80 -0.25
N ILE A 56 11.14 -5.07 -0.62
CA ILE A 56 12.10 -5.55 -1.64
C ILE A 56 11.85 -4.88 -2.99
N THR A 57 10.58 -4.78 -3.39
CA THR A 57 10.20 -4.14 -4.65
C THR A 57 10.77 -2.72 -4.75
N PHE A 58 10.78 -1.97 -3.64
CA PHE A 58 11.22 -0.58 -3.62
C PHE A 58 12.73 -0.38 -3.53
N LEU A 59 13.50 -1.48 -3.49
CA LEU A 59 14.95 -1.46 -3.75
C LEU A 59 15.26 -1.33 -5.27
N PHE A 60 14.32 -1.74 -6.12
CA PHE A 60 14.51 -1.81 -7.58
C PHE A 60 13.65 -0.81 -8.37
N ARG A 61 12.58 -0.30 -7.76
CA ARG A 61 11.72 0.71 -8.38
C ARG A 61 11.06 1.63 -7.35
N GLN A 62 10.60 2.76 -7.81
CA GLN A 62 9.76 3.64 -7.00
C GLN A 62 8.32 3.08 -6.88
N PRO A 63 7.56 3.52 -5.86
CA PRO A 63 6.12 3.29 -5.80
C PRO A 63 5.44 3.79 -7.08
N ARG A 64 4.40 3.07 -7.53
CA ARG A 64 3.65 3.41 -8.73
C ARG A 64 2.17 3.48 -8.41
N ARG A 65 1.43 4.19 -9.24
CA ARG A 65 -0.03 4.25 -9.16
C ARG A 65 -0.62 2.84 -9.16
N GLY A 66 -1.53 2.61 -8.22
CA GLY A 66 -2.13 1.30 -7.95
C GLY A 66 -1.43 0.46 -6.88
N ASP A 67 -0.16 0.73 -6.54
CA ASP A 67 0.49 0.02 -5.43
C ASP A 67 -0.23 0.31 -4.10
N ILE A 68 -0.47 -0.73 -3.31
CA ILE A 68 -0.96 -0.58 -1.94
C ILE A 68 0.26 -0.50 -1.02
N VAL A 69 0.52 0.69 -0.47
CA VAL A 69 1.73 0.99 0.28
C VAL A 69 1.48 1.09 1.78
N VAL A 70 2.46 0.63 2.55
CA VAL A 70 2.55 0.88 3.99
C VAL A 70 3.54 2.02 4.20
N PHE A 71 3.14 3.01 4.97
CA PHE A 71 3.96 4.18 5.27
C PHE A 71 3.85 4.58 6.74
N LYS A 72 4.89 5.27 7.22
CA LYS A 72 4.91 5.90 8.52
C LYS A 72 4.18 7.22 8.48
N THR A 73 3.47 7.54 9.55
CA THR A 73 2.70 8.79 9.66
C THR A 73 3.52 9.98 10.16
N ASP A 74 4.80 9.78 10.47
CA ASP A 74 5.68 10.83 10.98
C ASP A 74 5.78 12.00 10.01
N GLY A 75 5.64 13.23 10.52
CA GLY A 75 5.75 14.47 9.72
C GLY A 75 4.59 14.73 8.77
N LEU A 76 3.50 13.95 8.83
CA LEU A 76 2.22 14.31 8.21
C LEU A 76 1.50 15.35 9.07
N ASN A 77 0.32 15.81 8.63
CA ASN A 77 -0.47 16.76 9.41
C ASN A 77 -0.88 16.18 10.77
N GLU A 78 -0.12 16.47 11.82
CA GLU A 78 -0.26 15.91 13.16
C GLU A 78 -1.59 16.30 13.84
N ALA A 79 -2.27 17.33 13.36
CA ALA A 79 -3.61 17.67 13.85
C ALA A 79 -4.66 16.63 13.44
N LEU A 80 -4.41 15.88 12.37
CA LEU A 80 -5.34 14.87 11.82
C LEU A 80 -4.80 13.45 11.92
N VAL A 81 -3.47 13.29 11.93
CA VAL A 81 -2.80 12.01 11.81
C VAL A 81 -1.79 11.83 12.95
N PRO A 82 -2.04 10.97 13.94
CA PRO A 82 -1.09 10.70 15.00
C PRO A 82 0.25 10.22 14.43
N PRO A 83 1.40 10.75 14.90
CA PRO A 83 2.72 10.30 14.48
C PRO A 83 3.04 8.89 14.99
N GLY A 84 4.06 8.25 14.44
CA GLY A 84 4.58 6.96 14.89
C GLY A 84 3.72 5.76 14.50
N GLN A 85 2.73 5.93 13.63
CA GLN A 85 1.87 4.85 13.17
C GLN A 85 2.27 4.32 11.80
N PHE A 86 1.75 3.14 11.44
CA PHE A 86 1.87 2.56 10.11
C PHE A 86 0.48 2.49 9.47
N TRP A 87 0.32 3.18 8.37
CA TRP A 87 -0.94 3.23 7.63
C TRP A 87 -0.80 2.55 6.27
N LEU A 88 -1.93 2.07 5.77
CA LEU A 88 -2.05 1.37 4.50
C LEU A 88 -3.00 2.15 3.59
N LYS A 89 -2.52 2.53 2.40
CA LYS A 89 -3.31 3.22 1.37
C LYS A 89 -2.83 2.83 -0.03
N ARG A 90 -3.63 3.14 -1.04
CA ARG A 90 -3.29 2.96 -2.45
C ARG A 90 -2.69 4.23 -3.04
N VAL A 91 -1.59 4.12 -3.77
CA VAL A 91 -1.02 5.24 -4.53
C VAL A 91 -1.96 5.62 -5.65
N ALA A 92 -2.42 6.87 -5.64
CA ALA A 92 -3.28 7.46 -6.66
C ALA A 92 -2.51 8.45 -7.54
N GLY A 93 -1.60 9.25 -6.95
CA GLY A 93 -0.74 10.20 -7.67
C GLY A 93 0.73 9.96 -7.37
N GLU A 94 1.57 10.07 -8.40
CA GLU A 94 3.02 10.01 -8.36
C GLU A 94 3.61 11.43 -8.31
N PRO A 95 4.92 11.61 -7.97
CA PRO A 95 5.55 12.94 -7.97
C PRO A 95 5.33 13.70 -9.28
N GLY A 96 4.89 14.96 -9.20
CA GLY A 96 4.60 15.82 -10.34
C GLY A 96 3.24 15.62 -11.00
N ASP A 97 2.47 14.62 -10.60
CA ASP A 97 1.11 14.44 -11.13
C ASP A 97 0.18 15.56 -10.66
N HIS A 98 -0.66 16.05 -11.56
CA HIS A 98 -1.84 16.83 -11.23
C HIS A 98 -2.99 15.86 -10.95
N VAL A 99 -3.34 15.70 -9.67
CA VAL A 99 -4.41 14.81 -9.20
C VAL A 99 -5.70 15.60 -9.05
N ARG A 100 -6.76 15.17 -9.73
CA ARG A 100 -8.09 15.76 -9.56
C ARG A 100 -9.13 14.66 -9.32
N ILE A 101 -9.99 14.89 -8.32
CA ILE A 101 -11.13 14.01 -8.01
C ILE A 101 -12.40 14.82 -8.28
N SER A 102 -13.24 14.33 -9.18
CA SER A 102 -14.49 14.98 -9.54
C SER A 102 -15.57 13.95 -9.84
N GLY A 103 -16.73 14.10 -9.22
CA GLY A 103 -17.85 13.17 -9.36
C GLY A 103 -17.48 11.72 -9.04
N GLY A 104 -16.72 11.51 -7.99
CA GLY A 104 -16.23 10.19 -7.57
C GLY A 104 -15.15 9.58 -8.48
N LYS A 105 -14.67 10.30 -9.49
CA LYS A 105 -13.71 9.80 -10.48
C LYS A 105 -12.35 10.44 -10.31
N LEU A 106 -11.30 9.62 -10.45
CA LEU A 106 -9.90 10.06 -10.41
C LEU A 106 -9.44 10.49 -11.81
N PHE A 107 -8.80 11.66 -11.87
CA PHE A 107 -8.12 12.19 -13.03
C PHE A 107 -6.67 12.48 -12.68
N ILE A 108 -5.77 12.17 -13.62
CA ILE A 108 -4.34 12.45 -13.51
C ILE A 108 -3.91 13.17 -14.78
N ASN A 109 -3.34 14.37 -14.63
CA ASN A 109 -2.91 15.20 -15.75
C ASN A 109 -4.06 15.38 -16.78
N GLU A 110 -5.25 15.71 -16.26
CA GLU A 110 -6.51 15.91 -16.98
C GLU A 110 -7.09 14.65 -17.65
N LYS A 111 -6.43 13.50 -17.56
CA LYS A 111 -6.91 12.24 -18.12
C LYS A 111 -7.54 11.37 -17.04
N ARG A 112 -8.65 10.72 -17.36
CA ARG A 112 -9.24 9.75 -16.47
C ARG A 112 -8.25 8.60 -16.16
N ALA A 113 -8.04 8.30 -14.89
CA ALA A 113 -7.09 7.31 -14.42
C ALA A 113 -7.76 6.37 -13.40
N PRO A 114 -8.69 5.49 -13.85
CA PRO A 114 -9.42 4.63 -12.93
C PRO A 114 -8.47 3.67 -12.21
N LEU A 115 -8.64 3.56 -10.90
CA LEU A 115 -8.05 2.50 -10.08
C LEU A 115 -9.11 1.45 -9.80
N SER A 116 -8.69 0.20 -9.69
CA SER A 116 -9.61 -0.92 -9.51
C SER A 116 -9.13 -1.85 -8.41
N ASN A 117 -10.07 -2.49 -7.75
CA ASN A 117 -9.87 -3.60 -6.83
C ASN A 117 -10.74 -4.79 -7.24
N ALA A 118 -10.87 -5.78 -6.36
CA ALA A 118 -11.64 -6.99 -6.65
C ALA A 118 -13.15 -6.73 -6.91
N ALA A 119 -13.68 -5.59 -6.45
CA ALA A 119 -15.08 -5.20 -6.68
C ALA A 119 -15.29 -4.39 -7.97
N GLY A 120 -14.21 -4.02 -8.66
CA GLY A 120 -14.26 -3.20 -9.88
C GLY A 120 -13.56 -1.85 -9.72
N GLU A 121 -14.00 -0.86 -10.48
CA GLU A 121 -13.46 0.51 -10.40
C GLU A 121 -13.80 1.14 -9.04
N ILE A 122 -12.81 1.80 -8.42
CA ILE A 122 -12.96 2.48 -7.13
C ILE A 122 -13.59 3.85 -7.38
N ALA A 123 -14.73 4.09 -6.73
CA ALA A 123 -15.33 5.42 -6.66
C ALA A 123 -14.75 6.20 -5.47
N TYR A 124 -14.28 7.42 -5.73
CA TYR A 124 -13.70 8.30 -4.70
C TYR A 124 -14.73 9.34 -4.23
N ASP A 125 -15.84 8.85 -3.72
CA ASP A 125 -16.89 9.70 -3.17
C ASP A 125 -16.45 10.36 -1.87
N LEU A 126 -17.07 11.49 -1.53
CA LEU A 126 -16.79 12.20 -0.29
C LEU A 126 -17.45 11.48 0.89
N PRO A 127 -16.80 11.45 2.06
CA PRO A 127 -17.46 11.02 3.28
C PRO A 127 -18.71 11.87 3.56
N PRO A 128 -19.78 11.27 4.12
CA PRO A 128 -20.95 12.04 4.55
C PRO A 128 -20.53 13.19 5.48
N HIS A 129 -21.16 14.36 5.31
CA HIS A 129 -20.95 15.56 6.14
C HIS A 129 -19.57 16.24 6.00
N VAL A 130 -18.74 15.85 5.01
CA VAL A 130 -17.50 16.56 4.69
C VAL A 130 -17.75 17.49 3.51
N GLU A 131 -17.49 18.77 3.71
CA GLU A 131 -17.61 19.77 2.65
C GLU A 131 -16.41 19.73 1.71
N SER A 132 -16.66 19.77 0.40
CA SER A 132 -15.63 19.57 -0.62
C SER A 132 -14.50 20.60 -0.61
N PHE A 133 -14.77 21.82 -0.15
CA PHE A 133 -13.74 22.88 -0.09
C PHE A 133 -12.68 22.66 1.00
N SER A 134 -12.93 21.77 1.96
CA SER A 134 -11.96 21.39 2.99
C SER A 134 -11.02 20.26 2.54
N LEU A 135 -11.22 19.72 1.36
CA LEU A 135 -10.48 18.55 0.86
C LEU A 135 -9.51 18.92 -0.27
N GLN A 136 -8.39 18.24 -0.28
CA GLN A 136 -7.40 18.33 -1.37
C GLN A 136 -7.82 17.41 -2.53
N THR A 137 -8.77 17.87 -3.34
CA THR A 137 -9.31 17.11 -4.50
C THR A 137 -8.82 17.63 -5.85
N ASP A 138 -7.96 18.66 -5.84
CA ASP A 138 -7.33 19.25 -7.02
C ASP A 138 -5.94 19.75 -6.61
N VAL A 139 -4.90 18.91 -6.81
CA VAL A 139 -3.57 19.17 -6.28
C VAL A 139 -2.46 18.71 -7.24
N ILE A 140 -1.34 19.42 -7.23
CA ILE A 140 -0.10 18.94 -7.83
C ILE A 140 0.69 18.22 -6.74
N VAL A 141 1.03 16.95 -6.97
CA VAL A 141 1.80 16.13 -6.04
C VAL A 141 3.24 16.68 -5.99
N PRO A 142 3.76 17.08 -4.82
CA PRO A 142 5.12 17.58 -4.72
C PRO A 142 6.16 16.54 -5.13
N ASP A 143 7.33 17.00 -5.56
CA ASP A 143 8.46 16.15 -5.86
C ASP A 143 8.83 15.27 -4.66
N GLY A 144 9.10 14.00 -4.93
CA GLY A 144 9.43 13.03 -3.89
C GLY A 144 8.25 12.64 -2.97
N CYS A 145 7.02 13.05 -3.28
CA CYS A 145 5.82 12.72 -2.52
C CYS A 145 4.83 11.89 -3.34
N TYR A 146 3.87 11.27 -2.66
CA TYR A 146 2.83 10.44 -3.25
C TYR A 146 1.46 10.81 -2.69
N PHE A 147 0.49 10.96 -3.56
CA PHE A 147 -0.91 11.14 -3.17
C PHE A 147 -1.55 9.76 -3.02
N VAL A 148 -2.05 9.44 -1.83
CA VAL A 148 -2.56 8.11 -1.51
C VAL A 148 -4.01 8.16 -1.07
N LEU A 149 -4.81 7.17 -1.51
CA LEU A 149 -6.24 7.08 -1.24
C LEU A 149 -6.61 5.71 -0.64
N GLY A 150 -7.67 5.70 0.15
CA GLY A 150 -8.27 4.45 0.59
C GLY A 150 -9.26 3.91 -0.43
N ASP A 151 -9.32 2.59 -0.59
CA ASP A 151 -10.27 1.93 -1.48
C ASP A 151 -11.73 2.07 -0.99
N ASN A 152 -11.93 2.13 0.32
CA ASN A 152 -13.20 2.46 0.96
C ASN A 152 -13.29 3.98 1.17
N SER A 153 -13.54 4.69 0.09
CA SER A 153 -13.40 6.14 -0.03
C SER A 153 -14.16 6.93 1.04
N THR A 154 -15.40 6.53 1.34
CA THR A 154 -16.26 7.22 2.34
C THR A 154 -15.89 6.91 3.79
N ASN A 155 -15.02 5.90 4.01
CA ASN A 155 -14.51 5.50 5.33
C ASN A 155 -12.99 5.52 5.38
N SER A 156 -12.37 6.49 4.70
CA SER A 156 -10.92 6.63 4.65
C SER A 156 -10.47 8.05 4.99
N LEU A 157 -9.65 8.16 6.00
CA LEU A 157 -8.80 9.32 6.21
C LEU A 157 -7.53 9.14 5.39
N ASP A 158 -7.33 9.97 4.34
CA ASP A 158 -6.25 9.81 3.36
C ASP A 158 -5.75 11.17 2.84
N SER A 159 -4.98 11.18 1.75
CA SER A 159 -4.34 12.38 1.23
C SER A 159 -5.30 13.53 0.89
N ARG A 160 -6.57 13.26 0.70
CA ARG A 160 -7.60 14.31 0.54
C ARG A 160 -7.68 15.23 1.75
N PHE A 161 -7.34 14.71 2.93
CA PHE A 161 -7.44 15.43 4.21
C PHE A 161 -6.12 16.03 4.68
N TRP A 162 -5.03 15.29 4.55
CA TRP A 162 -3.75 15.64 5.16
C TRP A 162 -2.59 15.84 4.16
N GLY A 163 -2.85 15.67 2.84
CA GLY A 163 -1.86 15.93 1.80
C GLY A 163 -1.07 14.71 1.36
N SER A 164 0.07 14.95 0.73
CA SER A 164 0.91 13.90 0.14
C SER A 164 1.86 13.27 1.14
N VAL A 165 2.20 12.00 0.93
CA VAL A 165 3.14 11.22 1.74
C VAL A 165 4.54 11.32 1.14
N PRO A 166 5.57 11.76 1.90
CA PRO A 166 6.94 11.74 1.43
C PRO A 166 7.42 10.31 1.12
N ARG A 167 8.23 10.16 0.06
CA ARG A 167 8.81 8.85 -0.33
C ARG A 167 9.53 8.16 0.81
N GLY A 168 10.23 8.92 1.66
CA GLY A 168 10.97 8.39 2.81
C GLY A 168 10.09 7.72 3.86
N ASN A 169 8.80 8.07 3.92
CA ASN A 169 7.85 7.46 4.84
C ASN A 169 7.34 6.10 4.33
N ILE A 170 7.40 5.84 3.01
CA ILE A 170 6.92 4.59 2.42
C ILE A 170 7.95 3.49 2.64
N ILE A 171 7.57 2.50 3.44
CA ILE A 171 8.46 1.42 3.90
C ILE A 171 8.30 0.11 3.12
N GLY A 172 7.16 -0.09 2.46
CA GLY A 172 6.90 -1.30 1.69
C GLY A 172 5.53 -1.29 1.05
N ARG A 173 5.21 -2.39 0.37
CA ARG A 173 3.88 -2.60 -0.22
C ARG A 173 3.25 -3.87 0.30
N VAL A 174 1.93 -3.96 0.19
CA VAL A 174 1.15 -5.18 0.44
C VAL A 174 0.68 -5.74 -0.89
N SER A 175 1.00 -7.01 -1.12
CA SER A 175 0.62 -7.72 -2.35
C SER A 175 -0.01 -9.09 -2.08
N PHE A 176 0.04 -9.58 -0.85
CA PHE A 176 -0.48 -10.89 -0.49
C PHE A 176 -1.09 -10.89 0.92
N CYS A 177 -2.33 -11.37 1.03
CA CYS A 177 -3.01 -11.64 2.29
C CYS A 177 -2.85 -13.11 2.64
N TYR A 178 -2.45 -13.43 3.89
CA TYR A 178 -2.25 -14.81 4.33
C TYR A 178 -3.29 -15.28 5.36
N TRP A 179 -4.13 -14.39 5.86
CA TRP A 179 -5.20 -14.69 6.80
C TRP A 179 -6.31 -13.63 6.71
N PRO A 180 -7.59 -13.97 6.86
CA PRO A 180 -8.15 -15.31 7.16
C PRO A 180 -8.12 -16.25 5.94
N PRO A 181 -8.34 -17.57 6.11
CA PRO A 181 -8.25 -18.54 5.01
C PRO A 181 -9.08 -18.20 3.78
N GLN A 182 -10.25 -17.57 3.97
CA GLN A 182 -11.16 -17.18 2.89
C GLN A 182 -10.62 -16.02 2.04
N ARG A 183 -9.59 -15.30 2.53
CA ARG A 183 -9.00 -14.15 1.88
C ARG A 183 -7.53 -14.35 1.48
N VAL A 184 -7.04 -15.59 1.63
CA VAL A 184 -5.66 -15.92 1.21
C VAL A 184 -5.50 -15.74 -0.28
N GLY A 185 -4.55 -14.88 -0.69
CA GLY A 185 -4.30 -14.61 -2.09
C GLY A 185 -3.63 -13.28 -2.36
N GLY A 186 -3.46 -13.00 -3.66
CA GLY A 186 -2.93 -11.72 -4.12
C GLY A 186 -3.90 -10.58 -3.86
N VAL A 187 -3.39 -9.49 -3.32
CA VAL A 187 -4.14 -8.24 -3.12
C VAL A 187 -4.07 -7.41 -4.41
N LYS A 188 -5.24 -6.99 -4.91
CA LYS A 188 -5.37 -6.19 -6.14
C LYS A 188 -6.09 -4.88 -5.85
#